data_b13b1e5b79dbbfd2178eb0cc5fd4021c
#
_entry.id   b13b1e5b79dbbfd2178eb0cc5fd4021c
#
_cell.length_a   1.000
_cell.length_b   1.000
_cell.length_c   1.000
_cell.angle_alpha   90.00
_cell.angle_beta   90.00
_cell.angle_gamma   90.00
#
_symmetry.space_group_name_H-M   'P 1'
#
loop_
_entity.id
_entity.type
_entity.pdbx_description
1 polymer ?
#
loop_
_entity_poly.entity_id
_entity_poly.type
_entity_poly.pdbx_seq_one_letter_code
_entity_poly.pdbx_strand_id
1 'polypeptide(L)'
;MYMRPWVKIAFLLATVALVTACRPARVPDYLRVGLVAEPKTLHIWLASDRNSRKILSLIYQPLYIRDPVTLKQVPWLAAAPPIYDPTTISYTVTLRPARWSDGSEVTSADVAFTGRLIRSFKIPRRYSRWKFVKKITTPDKRTVVFYLKSPKAIFTTRTLTTPIVPRKQWQPIAAAARKKKKPLKALLDTAISHPIGCGPFILREWRQGTYLYLTRNPYFFGTHSRIAGRLLGPYVNGLLFKIYGTSDVAILALKKGTLDMFWWTLQPGYIADLRKDTHIRLFSNEKSALYFMGFNLRRPPFSDVRLRRAMATLIDKKFITHRILQNQGAPMYSIVPAENRFWCCEDVPRYGDDLTWEERVRRAFRILSNAGYSWDVPPVGEDGRIRPASGFRLPDGKLMARFTILTPPADYDPLRAMSGMMIQQWFRALGMPAFARPMAFGALLNQIKSAHDFDVFILGYGNLSLDPDFLRVFFYSKNDKPRGWNMSGYHNPDFDRIAKASRSAMNREDRRKLIFEMQKMVMADIPYLPLYKPSVVEAVRKGRFTGWVNMIEGIGNIWSFCEVRPVAGRSPATSQ
;
A
#
# COMPACT_ATOMS: atom_id res chain seq x y z
N MET A 1 11.05 -7.89 80.55
CA MET A 1 12.23 -8.26 79.78
C MET A 1 12.46 -7.14 78.72
N TYR A 2 13.33 -6.16 79.10
CA TYR A 2 13.57 -4.97 78.24
C TYR A 2 14.60 -5.31 77.19
N MET A 3 14.17 -5.24 75.88
CA MET A 3 15.10 -5.37 74.79
C MET A 3 16.05 -4.15 74.72
N ARG A 4 17.36 -4.41 74.63
CA ARG A 4 18.42 -3.40 74.59
C ARG A 4 18.22 -2.45 73.37
N PRO A 5 18.48 -1.15 73.48
CA PRO A 5 18.20 -0.13 72.48
C PRO A 5 18.89 -0.36 71.13
N TRP A 6 19.99 -1.05 71.08
CA TRP A 6 20.75 -1.38 69.84
C TRP A 6 19.99 -2.30 68.85
N VAL A 7 19.09 -3.15 69.38
CA VAL A 7 18.30 -4.06 68.52
C VAL A 7 17.20 -3.29 67.80
N LYS A 8 16.66 -2.22 68.36
CA LYS A 8 15.67 -1.36 67.74
C LYS A 8 16.25 -0.51 66.58
N ILE A 9 17.53 -0.06 66.72
CA ILE A 9 18.24 0.72 65.71
C ILE A 9 18.60 -0.19 64.49
N ALA A 10 19.03 -1.43 64.74
CA ALA A 10 19.33 -2.39 63.72
C ALA A 10 18.07 -2.78 62.88
N PHE A 11 16.90 -2.90 63.56
CA PHE A 11 15.63 -3.18 62.84
C PHE A 11 15.13 -1.97 62.05
N LEU A 12 15.34 -0.73 62.51
CA LEU A 12 14.98 0.50 61.80
C LEU A 12 15.89 0.72 60.57
N LEU A 13 17.19 0.42 60.68
CA LEU A 13 18.12 0.50 59.53
C LEU A 13 17.88 -0.61 58.50
N ALA A 14 17.47 -1.81 58.93
CA ALA A 14 17.11 -2.89 58.01
C ALA A 14 15.82 -2.60 57.26
N THR A 15 14.82 -1.97 57.86
CA THR A 15 13.58 -1.55 57.19
C THR A 15 13.81 -0.38 56.24
N VAL A 16 14.68 0.56 56.56
CA VAL A 16 15.06 1.65 55.65
C VAL A 16 15.87 1.13 54.45
N ALA A 17 16.76 0.14 54.65
CA ALA A 17 17.50 -0.49 53.57
C ALA A 17 16.61 -1.34 52.63
N LEU A 18 15.54 -1.97 53.12
CA LEU A 18 14.57 -2.69 52.28
C LEU A 18 13.67 -1.75 51.45
N VAL A 19 13.37 -0.54 51.95
CA VAL A 19 12.55 0.43 51.20
C VAL A 19 13.34 1.11 50.07
N THR A 20 14.67 1.22 50.22
CA THR A 20 15.54 1.77 49.14
C THR A 20 15.89 0.77 48.05
N ALA A 21 15.64 -0.53 48.23
CA ALA A 21 15.94 -1.58 47.25
C ALA A 21 14.81 -1.82 46.21
N CYS A 22 13.60 -1.31 46.40
CA CYS A 22 12.55 -1.30 45.39
C CYS A 22 12.73 -0.09 44.48
N ARG A 23 13.80 -0.07 43.65
CA ARG A 23 13.76 0.74 42.43
C ARG A 23 12.62 0.18 41.58
N PRO A 24 11.63 1.02 41.21
CA PRO A 24 10.58 0.56 40.30
C PRO A 24 11.28 0.00 39.07
N ALA A 25 10.94 -1.23 38.71
CA ALA A 25 11.48 -1.88 37.51
C ALA A 25 11.33 -0.89 36.35
N ARG A 26 12.46 -0.42 35.82
CA ARG A 26 12.43 0.46 34.62
C ARG A 26 11.56 -0.23 33.61
N VAL A 27 10.39 0.35 33.31
CA VAL A 27 9.55 -0.13 32.22
C VAL A 27 10.45 -0.15 30.98
N PRO A 28 10.62 -1.31 30.35
CA PRO A 28 11.53 -1.40 29.23
C PRO A 28 11.15 -0.34 28.20
N ASP A 29 12.11 0.46 27.72
CA ASP A 29 11.91 1.49 26.69
C ASP A 29 11.67 0.87 25.31
N TYR A 30 10.69 -0.05 25.24
CA TYR A 30 10.22 -0.62 23.99
C TYR A 30 8.79 -0.20 23.68
N LEU A 31 8.54 0.00 22.40
CA LEU A 31 7.23 0.33 21.87
C LEU A 31 6.40 -0.95 21.64
N ARG A 32 5.21 -1.04 22.23
CA ARG A 32 4.27 -2.16 22.07
C ARG A 32 3.33 -1.86 20.91
N VAL A 33 3.44 -2.66 19.85
CA VAL A 33 2.69 -2.50 18.59
C VAL A 33 1.74 -3.68 18.40
N GLY A 34 0.45 -3.41 18.27
CA GLY A 34 -0.57 -4.44 18.04
C GLY A 34 -0.77 -4.76 16.57
N LEU A 35 -0.79 -6.04 16.25
CA LEU A 35 -1.14 -6.58 14.95
C LEU A 35 -2.36 -7.49 15.08
N VAL A 36 -3.26 -7.47 14.09
CA VAL A 36 -4.39 -8.42 14.02
C VAL A 36 -3.92 -9.80 13.56
N ALA A 37 -2.94 -9.85 12.65
CA ALA A 37 -2.38 -11.09 12.14
C ALA A 37 -0.85 -11.03 12.12
N GLU A 38 -0.22 -12.17 12.34
CA GLU A 38 1.25 -12.27 12.24
C GLU A 38 1.75 -12.19 10.79
N PRO A 39 3.05 -11.89 10.57
CA PRO A 39 3.68 -12.03 9.26
C PRO A 39 3.69 -13.51 8.84
N LYS A 40 3.39 -13.77 7.56
CA LYS A 40 3.44 -15.14 7.02
C LYS A 40 4.86 -15.68 6.90
N THR A 41 5.84 -14.78 6.78
CA THR A 41 7.25 -15.15 6.61
C THR A 41 8.16 -13.96 6.88
N LEU A 42 9.37 -14.21 7.36
CA LEU A 42 10.46 -13.25 7.41
C LEU A 42 11.53 -13.52 6.33
N HIS A 43 11.25 -14.38 5.37
CA HIS A 43 12.09 -14.58 4.21
C HIS A 43 11.88 -13.45 3.19
N ILE A 44 12.91 -12.62 2.97
CA ILE A 44 12.82 -11.37 2.19
C ILE A 44 12.32 -11.54 0.75
N TRP A 45 12.55 -12.70 0.14
CA TRP A 45 12.14 -12.99 -1.23
C TRP A 45 10.72 -13.55 -1.34
N LEU A 46 10.19 -14.14 -0.26
CA LEU A 46 8.83 -14.70 -0.20
C LEU A 46 7.80 -13.67 0.29
N ALA A 47 8.22 -12.71 1.09
CA ALA A 47 7.33 -11.73 1.73
C ALA A 47 6.44 -11.00 0.72
N SER A 48 5.16 -11.35 0.73
CA SER A 48 4.15 -10.78 -0.17
C SER A 48 2.98 -10.15 0.56
N ASP A 49 2.70 -10.60 1.78
CA ASP A 49 1.68 -10.02 2.65
C ASP A 49 2.16 -8.71 3.29
N ARG A 50 1.19 -7.96 3.83
CA ARG A 50 1.42 -6.63 4.40
C ARG A 50 2.36 -6.69 5.60
N ASN A 51 2.12 -7.59 6.55
CA ASN A 51 2.83 -7.63 7.82
C ASN A 51 4.27 -8.12 7.64
N SER A 52 4.51 -9.16 6.84
CA SER A 52 5.86 -9.61 6.48
C SER A 52 6.69 -8.47 5.89
N ARG A 53 6.13 -7.71 4.93
CA ARG A 53 6.84 -6.58 4.31
C ARG A 53 7.12 -5.44 5.27
N LYS A 54 6.16 -5.13 6.16
CA LYS A 54 6.31 -4.08 7.17
C LYS A 54 7.45 -4.41 8.15
N ILE A 55 7.45 -5.62 8.72
CA ILE A 55 8.52 -6.06 9.64
C ILE A 55 9.88 -6.09 8.92
N LEU A 56 9.95 -6.68 7.73
CA LEU A 56 11.19 -6.76 6.96
C LEU A 56 11.74 -5.40 6.52
N SER A 57 10.89 -4.38 6.38
CA SER A 57 11.33 -3.01 6.08
C SER A 57 12.07 -2.33 7.24
N LEU A 58 11.95 -2.86 8.46
CA LEU A 58 12.69 -2.41 9.63
C LEU A 58 14.05 -3.09 9.74
N ILE A 59 14.24 -4.22 9.04
CA ILE A 59 15.46 -5.04 9.08
C ILE A 59 16.33 -4.79 7.84
N TYR A 60 15.76 -4.85 6.64
CA TYR A 60 16.48 -4.69 5.37
C TYR A 60 16.21 -3.33 4.75
N GLN A 61 17.27 -2.67 4.27
CA GLN A 61 17.16 -1.33 3.72
C GLN A 61 17.47 -1.26 2.23
N PRO A 62 16.77 -0.37 1.48
CA PRO A 62 17.08 -0.08 0.08
C PRO A 62 18.10 1.07 -0.04
N LEU A 63 18.54 1.34 -1.26
CA LEU A 63 19.42 2.48 -1.55
C LEU A 63 18.69 3.82 -1.38
N TYR A 64 17.42 3.89 -1.75
CA TYR A 64 16.57 5.08 -1.67
C TYR A 64 15.22 4.75 -1.06
N ILE A 65 14.69 5.66 -0.26
CA ILE A 65 13.33 5.59 0.28
C ILE A 65 12.54 6.83 -0.14
N ARG A 66 11.29 6.91 0.29
CA ARG A 66 10.46 8.09 0.06
C ARG A 66 10.47 9.03 1.25
N ASP A 67 10.60 10.31 0.97
CA ASP A 67 10.34 11.37 1.93
C ASP A 67 8.86 11.34 2.34
N PRO A 68 8.54 11.46 3.64
CA PRO A 68 7.18 11.28 4.12
C PRO A 68 6.23 12.41 3.70
N VAL A 69 6.74 13.61 3.40
CA VAL A 69 5.95 14.80 3.05
C VAL A 69 5.87 14.98 1.54
N THR A 70 7.03 15.03 0.88
CA THR A 70 7.11 15.33 -0.56
C THR A 70 6.88 14.13 -1.45
N LEU A 71 6.94 12.92 -0.89
CA LEU A 71 6.90 11.63 -1.59
C LEU A 71 8.01 11.44 -2.64
N LYS A 72 8.96 12.38 -2.72
CA LYS A 72 10.14 12.26 -3.57
C LYS A 72 11.08 11.18 -3.02
N GLN A 73 11.85 10.56 -3.90
CA GLN A 73 12.89 9.65 -3.46
C GLN A 73 14.06 10.43 -2.89
N VAL A 74 14.52 9.99 -1.73
CA VAL A 74 15.67 10.54 -1.03
C VAL A 74 16.72 9.45 -0.81
N PRO A 75 18.01 9.82 -0.80
CA PRO A 75 19.10 8.92 -0.46
C PRO A 75 18.89 8.33 0.95
N TRP A 76 19.05 7.00 1.07
CA TRP A 76 18.92 6.28 2.33
C TRP A 76 20.20 5.53 2.66
N LEU A 77 20.41 4.34 2.08
CA LEU A 77 21.72 3.67 2.11
C LEU A 77 22.70 4.31 1.09
N ALA A 78 22.18 4.94 0.05
CA ALA A 78 22.95 5.84 -0.79
C ALA A 78 23.30 7.15 -0.06
N ALA A 79 24.44 7.74 -0.39
CA ALA A 79 24.91 9.02 0.18
C ALA A 79 24.32 10.23 -0.53
N ALA A 80 24.06 10.10 -1.86
CA ALA A 80 23.61 11.17 -2.74
C ALA A 80 22.58 10.67 -3.76
N PRO A 81 21.86 11.56 -4.49
CA PRO A 81 21.05 11.17 -5.63
C PRO A 81 21.88 10.40 -6.68
N PRO A 82 21.25 9.49 -7.45
CA PRO A 82 21.97 8.73 -8.47
C PRO A 82 22.35 9.63 -9.64
N ILE A 83 23.57 9.50 -10.15
CA ILE A 83 24.06 10.24 -11.32
C ILE A 83 23.76 9.41 -12.57
N TYR A 84 23.05 9.98 -13.52
CA TYR A 84 22.73 9.34 -14.81
C TYR A 84 23.67 9.81 -15.90
N ASP A 85 24.29 8.86 -16.60
CA ASP A 85 25.06 9.10 -17.81
C ASP A 85 24.27 8.59 -19.04
N PRO A 86 23.81 9.50 -19.92
CA PRO A 86 23.06 9.13 -21.11
C PRO A 86 23.91 8.42 -22.17
N THR A 87 25.22 8.68 -22.21
CA THR A 87 26.14 8.10 -23.20
C THR A 87 26.30 6.58 -22.98
N THR A 88 26.51 6.18 -21.75
CA THR A 88 26.67 4.77 -21.37
C THR A 88 25.36 4.12 -20.92
N ILE A 89 24.27 4.89 -20.84
CA ILE A 89 22.98 4.48 -20.28
C ILE A 89 23.18 3.87 -18.90
N SER A 90 23.90 4.57 -18.04
CA SER A 90 24.27 4.06 -16.71
C SER A 90 23.85 4.99 -15.58
N TYR A 91 23.76 4.40 -14.39
CA TYR A 91 23.56 5.12 -13.14
C TYR A 91 24.70 4.82 -12.17
N THR A 92 25.34 5.85 -11.66
CA THR A 92 26.30 5.77 -10.57
C THR A 92 25.62 6.06 -9.25
N VAL A 93 25.81 5.20 -8.26
CA VAL A 93 25.30 5.33 -6.89
C VAL A 93 26.46 5.20 -5.92
N THR A 94 26.63 6.19 -5.05
CA THR A 94 27.61 6.17 -3.96
C THR A 94 26.93 5.78 -2.66
N LEU A 95 27.48 4.82 -1.93
CA LEU A 95 26.98 4.37 -0.63
C LEU A 95 27.52 5.24 0.51
N ARG A 96 26.68 5.48 1.52
CA ARG A 96 27.18 6.01 2.80
C ARG A 96 27.90 4.91 3.59
N PRO A 97 28.76 5.27 4.55
CA PRO A 97 29.27 4.31 5.52
C PRO A 97 28.11 3.65 6.26
N ALA A 98 28.06 2.34 6.24
CA ALA A 98 27.01 1.54 6.90
C ALA A 98 27.55 0.18 7.30
N ARG A 99 26.93 -0.41 8.32
CA ARG A 99 27.24 -1.77 8.78
C ARG A 99 25.98 -2.64 8.80
N TRP A 100 26.19 -3.91 8.58
CA TRP A 100 25.18 -4.93 8.85
C TRP A 100 24.99 -5.13 10.36
N SER A 101 23.92 -5.79 10.75
CA SER A 101 23.62 -6.05 12.17
C SER A 101 24.62 -7.00 12.85
N ASP A 102 25.47 -7.67 12.09
CA ASP A 102 26.59 -8.47 12.58
C ASP A 102 27.91 -7.67 12.70
N GLY A 103 27.85 -6.35 12.50
CA GLY A 103 29.00 -5.44 12.55
C GLY A 103 29.86 -5.37 11.27
N SER A 104 29.67 -6.27 10.30
CA SER A 104 30.40 -6.25 9.03
C SER A 104 30.00 -5.03 8.16
N GLU A 105 30.92 -4.56 7.31
CA GLU A 105 30.71 -3.38 6.45
C GLU A 105 29.72 -3.69 5.32
N VAL A 106 28.80 -2.74 5.04
CA VAL A 106 27.96 -2.77 3.83
C VAL A 106 28.75 -2.18 2.68
N THR A 107 28.90 -2.95 1.60
CA THR A 107 29.72 -2.56 0.46
C THR A 107 28.97 -2.59 -0.87
N SER A 108 29.55 -1.97 -1.89
CA SER A 108 29.09 -2.03 -3.28
C SER A 108 28.95 -3.48 -3.78
N ALA A 109 29.77 -4.40 -3.27
CA ALA A 109 29.69 -5.83 -3.59
C ALA A 109 28.37 -6.46 -3.14
N ASP A 110 27.79 -6.04 -2.00
CA ASP A 110 26.48 -6.52 -1.52
C ASP A 110 25.35 -6.07 -2.46
N VAL A 111 25.42 -4.81 -2.92
CA VAL A 111 24.44 -4.26 -3.88
C VAL A 111 24.51 -5.04 -5.22
N ALA A 112 25.72 -5.22 -5.74
CA ALA A 112 25.94 -5.94 -6.98
C ALA A 112 25.52 -7.43 -6.84
N PHE A 113 25.82 -8.05 -5.69
CA PHE A 113 25.38 -9.41 -5.37
C PHE A 113 23.85 -9.50 -5.36
N THR A 114 23.15 -8.58 -4.68
CA THR A 114 21.70 -8.54 -4.63
C THR A 114 21.08 -8.49 -6.03
N GLY A 115 21.61 -7.62 -6.90
CA GLY A 115 21.15 -7.52 -8.29
C GLY A 115 21.40 -8.79 -9.11
N ARG A 116 22.58 -9.40 -8.96
CA ARG A 116 22.93 -10.68 -9.61
C ARG A 116 22.05 -11.82 -9.11
N LEU A 117 21.81 -11.92 -7.80
CA LEU A 117 20.94 -12.93 -7.19
C LEU A 117 19.52 -12.87 -7.77
N ILE A 118 18.91 -11.67 -7.76
CA ILE A 118 17.56 -11.46 -8.29
C ILE A 118 17.46 -11.87 -9.77
N ARG A 119 18.46 -11.54 -10.57
CA ARG A 119 18.46 -11.80 -12.02
C ARG A 119 18.72 -13.27 -12.34
N SER A 120 19.69 -13.91 -11.67
CA SER A 120 20.10 -15.30 -11.94
C SER A 120 19.01 -16.30 -11.53
N PHE A 121 18.36 -16.08 -10.37
CA PHE A 121 17.26 -16.93 -9.91
C PHE A 121 15.89 -16.50 -10.46
N LYS A 122 15.79 -15.39 -11.20
CA LYS A 122 14.52 -14.81 -11.68
C LYS A 122 13.49 -14.64 -10.54
N ILE A 123 13.95 -14.15 -9.37
CA ILE A 123 13.15 -14.07 -8.15
C ILE A 123 11.80 -13.37 -8.44
N PRO A 124 10.65 -14.02 -8.15
CA PRO A 124 9.32 -13.49 -8.45
C PRO A 124 9.11 -12.09 -7.88
N ARG A 125 8.33 -11.25 -8.58
CA ARG A 125 8.03 -9.85 -8.21
C ARG A 125 9.24 -8.89 -8.18
N ARG A 126 10.48 -9.41 -8.11
CA ARG A 126 11.72 -8.62 -8.14
C ARG A 126 12.36 -8.61 -9.51
N TYR A 127 12.38 -9.74 -10.19
CA TYR A 127 13.02 -9.89 -11.51
C TYR A 127 12.55 -8.87 -12.53
N SER A 128 11.25 -8.58 -12.62
CA SER A 128 10.68 -7.61 -13.56
C SER A 128 11.26 -6.20 -13.43
N ARG A 129 11.75 -5.85 -12.22
CA ARG A 129 12.38 -4.57 -11.91
C ARG A 129 13.87 -4.53 -12.21
N TRP A 130 14.50 -5.69 -12.40
CA TRP A 130 15.95 -5.85 -12.59
C TRP A 130 16.35 -6.39 -13.96
N LYS A 131 15.43 -6.98 -14.74
CA LYS A 131 15.70 -7.66 -16.02
C LYS A 131 16.32 -6.76 -17.10
N PHE A 132 16.15 -5.44 -16.99
CA PHE A 132 16.70 -4.47 -17.93
C PHE A 132 18.07 -3.92 -17.51
N VAL A 133 18.58 -4.30 -16.35
CA VAL A 133 19.97 -4.05 -15.97
C VAL A 133 20.88 -4.95 -16.79
N LYS A 134 21.82 -4.39 -17.54
CA LYS A 134 22.78 -5.12 -18.41
C LYS A 134 23.95 -5.65 -17.57
N LYS A 135 24.61 -4.75 -16.85
CA LYS A 135 25.83 -5.01 -16.07
C LYS A 135 25.80 -4.19 -14.77
N ILE A 136 26.46 -4.66 -13.74
CA ILE A 136 26.70 -3.93 -12.49
C ILE A 136 28.20 -4.04 -12.18
N THR A 137 28.86 -2.91 -12.03
CA THR A 137 30.27 -2.83 -11.62
C THR A 137 30.41 -2.15 -10.28
N THR A 138 31.50 -2.43 -9.60
CA THR A 138 31.82 -1.90 -8.28
C THR A 138 33.29 -1.43 -8.32
N PRO A 139 33.54 -0.21 -8.81
CA PRO A 139 34.90 0.33 -8.94
C PRO A 139 35.66 0.36 -7.61
N ASP A 140 34.93 0.64 -6.54
CA ASP A 140 35.46 0.65 -5.17
C ASP A 140 34.39 0.13 -4.18
N LYS A 141 34.71 0.11 -2.88
CA LYS A 141 33.82 -0.42 -1.82
C LYS A 141 32.48 0.34 -1.68
N ARG A 142 32.37 1.58 -2.19
CA ARG A 142 31.20 2.44 -2.01
C ARG A 142 30.53 2.86 -3.30
N THR A 143 31.13 2.63 -4.46
CA THR A 143 30.59 3.03 -5.75
C THR A 143 30.01 1.84 -6.50
N VAL A 144 28.77 1.97 -6.95
CA VAL A 144 28.06 0.99 -7.76
C VAL A 144 27.63 1.65 -9.07
N VAL A 145 27.99 1.06 -10.20
CA VAL A 145 27.55 1.52 -11.52
C VAL A 145 26.63 0.51 -12.15
N PHE A 146 25.43 0.95 -12.48
CA PHE A 146 24.39 0.12 -13.12
C PHE A 146 24.26 0.49 -14.59
N TYR A 147 24.66 -0.36 -15.49
CA TYR A 147 24.47 -0.21 -16.93
C TYR A 147 23.12 -0.82 -17.32
N LEU A 148 22.30 -0.06 -18.04
CA LEU A 148 20.99 -0.52 -18.49
C LEU A 148 21.03 -0.93 -19.97
N LYS A 149 20.09 -1.80 -20.37
CA LYS A 149 19.91 -2.21 -21.77
C LYS A 149 19.32 -1.09 -22.65
N SER A 150 18.56 -0.20 -22.04
CA SER A 150 17.93 0.97 -22.63
C SER A 150 17.48 1.92 -21.52
N PRO A 151 17.28 3.24 -21.80
CA PRO A 151 16.78 4.18 -20.80
C PRO A 151 15.49 3.66 -20.14
N LYS A 152 15.40 3.74 -18.81
CA LYS A 152 14.25 3.27 -18.02
C LYS A 152 13.96 4.23 -16.86
N ALA A 153 12.96 5.08 -17.03
CA ALA A 153 12.53 6.03 -16.01
C ALA A 153 12.16 5.36 -14.65
N ILE A 154 11.69 4.10 -14.72
CA ILE A 154 11.32 3.33 -13.51
C ILE A 154 12.53 2.76 -12.76
N PHE A 155 13.77 2.93 -13.25
CA PHE A 155 14.95 2.37 -12.59
C PHE A 155 15.12 2.92 -11.19
N THR A 156 15.10 4.25 -11.05
CA THR A 156 15.26 4.90 -9.76
C THR A 156 14.11 4.60 -8.81
N THR A 157 12.85 4.63 -9.30
CA THR A 157 11.65 4.49 -8.47
C THR A 157 11.32 3.05 -8.08
N ARG A 158 11.83 2.06 -8.80
CA ARG A 158 11.47 0.64 -8.57
C ARG A 158 12.67 -0.28 -8.34
N THR A 159 13.80 -0.06 -9.03
CA THR A 159 14.99 -0.91 -8.87
C THR A 159 15.77 -0.49 -7.64
N LEU A 160 16.11 0.79 -7.51
CA LEU A 160 16.91 1.32 -6.40
C LEU A 160 16.17 1.32 -5.05
N THR A 161 14.87 1.07 -5.04
CA THR A 161 14.06 0.86 -3.82
C THR A 161 13.94 -0.63 -3.42
N THR A 162 14.69 -1.50 -4.06
CA THR A 162 14.77 -2.91 -3.65
C THR A 162 15.67 -3.02 -2.42
N PRO A 163 15.24 -3.71 -1.35
CA PRO A 163 16.10 -3.97 -0.20
C PRO A 163 17.36 -4.73 -0.60
N ILE A 164 18.49 -4.32 -0.03
CA ILE A 164 19.80 -4.96 -0.22
C ILE A 164 19.98 -6.04 0.81
N VAL A 165 20.64 -7.13 0.44
CA VAL A 165 20.95 -8.27 1.33
C VAL A 165 22.45 -8.49 1.45
N PRO A 166 22.95 -8.94 2.62
CA PRO A 166 24.38 -9.18 2.84
C PRO A 166 24.86 -10.36 2.00
N ARG A 167 25.89 -10.11 1.20
CA ARG A 167 26.54 -11.15 0.39
C ARG A 167 27.02 -12.31 1.25
N LYS A 168 27.60 -12.01 2.44
CA LYS A 168 28.12 -13.01 3.39
C LYS A 168 27.07 -14.06 3.76
N GLN A 169 25.82 -13.64 4.05
CA GLN A 169 24.75 -14.57 4.41
C GLN A 169 24.16 -15.29 3.19
N TRP A 170 23.93 -14.56 2.09
CA TRP A 170 23.16 -15.09 0.96
C TRP A 170 23.98 -15.80 -0.12
N GLN A 171 25.30 -15.58 -0.19
CA GLN A 171 26.14 -16.23 -1.19
C GLN A 171 26.22 -17.75 -0.97
N PRO A 172 26.48 -18.30 0.24
CA PRO A 172 26.49 -19.74 0.48
C PRO A 172 25.13 -20.37 0.22
N ILE A 173 24.02 -19.71 0.63
CA ILE A 173 22.64 -20.15 0.36
C ILE A 173 22.39 -20.27 -1.14
N ALA A 174 22.76 -19.23 -1.91
CA ALA A 174 22.61 -19.24 -3.36
C ALA A 174 23.48 -20.31 -4.04
N ALA A 175 24.69 -20.53 -3.57
CA ALA A 175 25.58 -21.57 -4.09
C ALA A 175 25.00 -22.98 -3.84
N ALA A 176 24.49 -23.24 -2.64
CA ALA A 176 23.84 -24.50 -2.30
C ALA A 176 22.55 -24.72 -3.13
N ALA A 177 21.74 -23.67 -3.29
CA ALA A 177 20.51 -23.74 -4.07
C ALA A 177 20.77 -24.06 -5.55
N ARG A 178 21.85 -23.54 -6.16
CA ARG A 178 22.21 -23.81 -7.58
C ARG A 178 22.52 -25.29 -7.85
N LYS A 179 22.98 -26.03 -6.83
CA LYS A 179 23.27 -27.47 -6.95
C LYS A 179 22.00 -28.34 -6.94
N LYS A 180 20.84 -27.79 -6.66
CA LYS A 180 19.57 -28.54 -6.59
C LYS A 180 18.84 -28.55 -7.94
N LYS A 181 18.05 -29.63 -8.19
CA LYS A 181 17.23 -29.79 -9.42
C LYS A 181 16.27 -28.57 -9.68
N LYS A 182 15.79 -27.91 -8.63
CA LYS A 182 14.92 -26.73 -8.71
C LYS A 182 15.54 -25.56 -7.93
N PRO A 183 16.56 -24.85 -8.50
CA PRO A 183 17.35 -23.87 -7.78
C PRO A 183 16.52 -22.74 -7.13
N LEU A 184 15.54 -22.18 -7.86
CA LEU A 184 14.68 -21.12 -7.30
C LEU A 184 13.88 -21.63 -6.10
N LYS A 185 13.29 -22.84 -6.21
CA LYS A 185 12.54 -23.42 -5.09
C LYS A 185 13.43 -23.62 -3.88
N ALA A 186 14.63 -24.18 -4.08
CA ALA A 186 15.59 -24.40 -3.01
C ALA A 186 16.03 -23.09 -2.32
N LEU A 187 16.25 -22.01 -3.08
CA LEU A 187 16.53 -20.68 -2.53
C LEU A 187 15.37 -20.16 -1.68
N LEU A 188 14.14 -20.35 -2.13
CA LEU A 188 12.94 -19.82 -1.48
C LEU A 188 12.51 -20.66 -0.27
N ASP A 189 12.83 -21.95 -0.26
CA ASP A 189 12.54 -22.86 0.87
C ASP A 189 13.56 -22.77 2.01
N THR A 190 14.65 -21.99 1.83
CA THR A 190 15.67 -21.84 2.88
C THR A 190 15.11 -21.09 4.08
N ALA A 191 15.17 -21.70 5.25
CA ALA A 191 14.78 -21.02 6.50
C ALA A 191 15.80 -19.94 6.87
N ILE A 192 15.33 -18.74 7.18
CA ILE A 192 16.14 -17.62 7.65
C ILE A 192 15.70 -17.27 9.08
N SER A 193 16.30 -17.93 10.06
CA SER A 193 16.00 -17.71 11.49
C SER A 193 16.57 -16.37 12.01
N HIS A 194 17.75 -15.98 11.53
CA HIS A 194 18.46 -14.78 11.94
C HIS A 194 18.74 -13.89 10.73
N PRO A 195 17.78 -13.03 10.32
CA PRO A 195 17.96 -12.14 9.18
C PRO A 195 18.99 -11.05 9.53
N ILE A 196 20.12 -11.03 8.80
CA ILE A 196 21.14 -9.97 8.90
C ILE A 196 20.71 -8.84 8.00
N GLY A 197 20.47 -7.65 8.57
CA GLY A 197 20.05 -6.45 7.87
C GLY A 197 20.85 -5.21 8.30
N CYS A 198 20.70 -4.10 7.61
CA CYS A 198 21.29 -2.81 7.97
C CYS A 198 20.22 -1.78 8.40
N GLY A 199 19.04 -2.25 8.79
CA GLY A 199 17.94 -1.44 9.24
C GLY A 199 18.03 -1.00 10.70
N PRO A 200 17.08 -0.16 11.16
CA PRO A 200 17.08 0.38 12.53
C PRO A 200 16.86 -0.69 13.60
N PHE A 201 16.34 -1.87 13.23
CA PHE A 201 16.04 -2.93 14.20
C PHE A 201 16.54 -4.29 13.73
N ILE A 202 16.82 -5.17 14.71
CA ILE A 202 17.28 -6.54 14.55
C ILE A 202 16.21 -7.47 15.11
N LEU A 203 15.84 -8.53 14.41
CA LEU A 203 14.97 -9.57 14.94
C LEU A 203 15.67 -10.31 16.07
N ARG A 204 15.11 -10.24 17.26
CA ARG A 204 15.63 -10.95 18.44
C ARG A 204 14.88 -12.26 18.66
N GLU A 205 13.56 -12.22 18.53
CA GLU A 205 12.71 -13.37 18.80
C GLU A 205 11.42 -13.30 17.97
N TRP A 206 10.96 -14.42 17.49
CA TRP A 206 9.63 -14.59 16.90
C TRP A 206 8.97 -15.83 17.49
N ARG A 207 7.99 -15.61 18.38
CA ARG A 207 7.11 -16.65 18.90
C ARG A 207 5.82 -16.63 18.11
N GLN A 208 5.70 -17.58 17.19
CA GLN A 208 4.56 -17.65 16.27
C GLN A 208 3.22 -17.62 17.02
N GLY A 209 2.23 -16.92 16.44
CA GLY A 209 0.91 -16.72 17.03
C GLY A 209 0.87 -15.79 18.24
N THR A 210 2.02 -15.37 18.81
CA THR A 210 2.06 -14.60 20.06
C THR A 210 2.70 -13.22 19.85
N TYR A 211 3.98 -13.17 19.50
CA TYR A 211 4.70 -11.90 19.33
C TYR A 211 5.96 -12.02 18.48
N LEU A 212 6.43 -10.85 17.99
CA LEU A 212 7.78 -10.64 17.49
C LEU A 212 8.45 -9.55 18.31
N TYR A 213 9.71 -9.77 18.69
CA TYR A 213 10.51 -8.78 19.38
C TYR A 213 11.72 -8.38 18.53
N LEU A 214 11.82 -7.10 18.24
CA LEU A 214 12.94 -6.49 17.55
C LEU A 214 13.67 -5.55 18.50
N THR A 215 15.00 -5.70 18.60
CA THR A 215 15.86 -4.79 19.36
C THR A 215 16.46 -3.71 18.46
N ARG A 216 16.82 -2.58 19.04
CA ARG A 216 17.56 -1.52 18.33
C ARG A 216 18.86 -2.07 17.74
N ASN A 217 19.13 -1.70 16.48
CA ASN A 217 20.39 -2.02 15.83
C ASN A 217 21.46 -0.97 16.19
N PRO A 218 22.52 -1.33 16.94
CA PRO A 218 23.57 -0.38 17.33
C PRO A 218 24.37 0.12 16.13
N TYR A 219 24.36 -0.61 15.02
CA TYR A 219 25.10 -0.29 13.78
C TYR A 219 24.25 0.43 12.74
N PHE A 220 23.04 0.87 13.08
CA PHE A 220 22.19 1.54 12.09
C PHE A 220 22.82 2.89 11.67
N PHE A 221 23.04 3.06 10.38
CA PHE A 221 23.69 4.23 9.80
C PHE A 221 22.92 5.56 9.99
N GLY A 222 21.64 5.49 10.30
CA GLY A 222 20.77 6.66 10.56
C GLY A 222 20.86 7.18 11.98
N THR A 223 21.42 6.43 12.93
CA THR A 223 21.48 6.81 14.35
C THR A 223 22.24 8.13 14.52
N HIS A 224 21.58 9.14 15.10
CA HIS A 224 22.07 10.51 15.30
C HIS A 224 22.45 11.23 13.98
N SER A 225 21.98 10.75 12.83
CA SER A 225 22.24 11.34 11.53
C SER A 225 21.03 12.13 11.02
N ARG A 226 21.28 13.22 10.28
CA ARG A 226 20.22 13.94 9.56
C ARG A 226 20.09 13.37 8.14
N ILE A 227 18.91 12.82 7.84
CA ILE A 227 18.55 12.33 6.50
C ILE A 227 17.26 13.01 6.08
N ALA A 228 17.24 13.62 4.89
CA ALA A 228 16.11 14.42 4.41
C ALA A 228 15.65 15.50 5.42
N GLY A 229 16.59 16.14 6.09
CA GLY A 229 16.34 17.18 7.11
C GLY A 229 15.91 16.66 8.49
N ARG A 230 15.69 15.36 8.67
CA ARG A 230 15.15 14.73 9.88
C ARG A 230 16.26 14.05 10.69
N LEU A 231 16.31 14.33 11.99
CA LEU A 231 17.24 13.67 12.91
C LEU A 231 16.68 12.31 13.33
N LEU A 232 17.41 11.26 13.02
CA LEU A 232 16.94 9.88 13.22
C LEU A 232 17.55 9.23 14.48
N GLY A 233 16.77 8.33 15.08
CA GLY A 233 17.18 7.34 16.07
C GLY A 233 17.54 5.99 15.41
N PRO A 234 17.04 4.87 15.97
CA PRO A 234 15.88 4.70 16.88
C PRO A 234 16.15 5.21 18.31
N TYR A 235 15.15 5.88 18.89
CA TYR A 235 15.21 6.36 20.27
C TYR A 235 14.56 5.39 21.27
N VAL A 236 13.90 4.34 20.77
CA VAL A 236 13.40 3.23 21.57
C VAL A 236 14.36 2.06 21.55
N ASN A 237 14.43 1.29 22.65
CA ASN A 237 15.34 0.14 22.74
C ASN A 237 14.86 -1.07 21.94
N GLY A 238 13.58 -1.10 21.58
CA GLY A 238 13.02 -2.16 20.75
C GLY A 238 11.55 -1.96 20.41
N LEU A 239 11.02 -2.88 19.61
CA LEU A 239 9.64 -2.96 19.18
C LEU A 239 9.09 -4.34 19.54
N LEU A 240 8.01 -4.38 20.33
CA LEU A 240 7.29 -5.61 20.65
C LEU A 240 5.98 -5.66 19.86
N PHE A 241 5.95 -6.46 18.81
CA PHE A 241 4.75 -6.68 18.00
C PHE A 241 3.92 -7.82 18.62
N LYS A 242 2.76 -7.49 19.18
CA LYS A 242 1.83 -8.46 19.80
C LYS A 242 0.74 -8.84 18.81
N ILE A 243 0.43 -10.14 18.73
CA ILE A 243 -0.62 -10.67 17.84
C ILE A 243 -1.90 -10.83 18.65
N TYR A 244 -2.97 -10.17 18.19
CA TYR A 244 -4.26 -10.15 18.91
C TYR A 244 -5.36 -10.98 18.25
N GLY A 245 -5.20 -11.40 17.00
CA GLY A 245 -6.21 -12.16 16.25
C GLY A 245 -7.39 -11.30 15.77
N THR A 246 -7.91 -10.40 16.59
CA THR A 246 -9.04 -9.51 16.25
C THR A 246 -8.72 -8.04 16.58
N SER A 247 -9.47 -7.14 15.92
CA SER A 247 -9.35 -5.70 16.19
C SER A 247 -9.90 -5.34 17.58
N ASP A 248 -10.98 -5.99 18.03
CA ASP A 248 -11.62 -5.71 19.32
C ASP A 248 -10.66 -5.90 20.49
N VAL A 249 -9.96 -7.04 20.51
CA VAL A 249 -9.00 -7.36 21.58
C VAL A 249 -7.81 -6.39 21.56
N ALA A 250 -7.31 -6.03 20.38
CA ALA A 250 -6.23 -5.06 20.24
C ALA A 250 -6.64 -3.64 20.68
N ILE A 251 -7.85 -3.21 20.35
CA ILE A 251 -8.41 -1.91 20.75
C ILE A 251 -8.63 -1.87 22.25
N LEU A 252 -9.14 -2.95 22.87
CA LEU A 252 -9.26 -3.04 24.32
C LEU A 252 -7.89 -2.94 25.01
N ALA A 253 -6.87 -3.61 24.47
CA ALA A 253 -5.50 -3.50 24.98
C ALA A 253 -4.93 -2.08 24.87
N LEU A 254 -5.27 -1.36 23.78
CA LEU A 254 -4.89 0.04 23.58
C LEU A 254 -5.57 0.94 24.64
N LYS A 255 -6.87 0.77 24.87
CA LYS A 255 -7.64 1.49 25.90
C LYS A 255 -7.09 1.23 27.30
N LYS A 256 -6.80 -0.01 27.64
CA LYS A 256 -6.20 -0.41 28.92
C LYS A 256 -4.72 0.02 29.10
N GLY A 257 -4.06 0.54 28.06
CA GLY A 257 -2.66 0.97 28.12
C GLY A 257 -1.63 -0.17 28.10
N THR A 258 -2.03 -1.39 27.79
CA THR A 258 -1.11 -2.53 27.58
C THR A 258 -0.58 -2.59 26.15
N LEU A 259 -1.03 -1.69 25.31
CA LEU A 259 -0.60 -1.46 23.92
C LEU A 259 -0.35 0.04 23.71
N ASP A 260 0.66 0.40 22.90
CA ASP A 260 1.03 1.79 22.62
C ASP A 260 0.56 2.25 21.24
N MET A 261 0.54 1.35 20.26
CA MET A 261 0.11 1.60 18.89
C MET A 261 -0.66 0.41 18.33
N PHE A 262 -1.82 0.65 17.73
CA PHE A 262 -2.52 -0.33 16.91
C PHE A 262 -2.12 -0.14 15.45
N TRP A 263 -1.27 -1.02 14.92
CA TRP A 263 -0.74 -0.93 13.56
C TRP A 263 -1.63 -1.61 12.54
N TRP A 264 -2.88 -1.20 12.51
CA TRP A 264 -3.90 -1.67 11.58
C TRP A 264 -4.87 -0.55 11.28
N THR A 265 -5.46 -0.54 10.10
CA THR A 265 -6.50 0.44 9.77
C THR A 265 -7.76 0.15 10.56
N LEU A 266 -8.21 1.11 11.35
CA LEU A 266 -9.46 1.02 12.08
C LEU A 266 -10.66 0.97 11.12
N GLN A 267 -11.61 0.10 11.40
CA GLN A 267 -12.90 0.11 10.73
C GLN A 267 -13.72 1.33 11.21
N PRO A 268 -14.61 1.87 10.36
CA PRO A 268 -15.38 3.08 10.71
C PRO A 268 -16.10 2.99 12.06
N GLY A 269 -16.67 1.84 12.41
CA GLY A 269 -17.42 1.63 13.66
C GLY A 269 -16.63 1.89 14.95
N TYR A 270 -15.29 1.75 14.95
CA TYR A 270 -14.48 2.03 16.14
C TYR A 270 -14.08 3.50 16.28
N ILE A 271 -14.12 4.27 15.19
CA ILE A 271 -13.50 5.60 15.14
C ILE A 271 -14.24 6.59 16.02
N ALA A 272 -15.58 6.56 16.03
CA ALA A 272 -16.41 7.46 16.83
C ALA A 272 -16.16 7.28 18.33
N ASP A 273 -16.06 6.05 18.79
CA ASP A 273 -15.81 5.70 20.18
C ASP A 273 -14.37 6.06 20.61
N LEU A 274 -13.38 5.68 19.80
CA LEU A 274 -11.97 6.01 20.10
C LEU A 274 -11.67 7.51 20.04
N ARG A 275 -12.44 8.29 19.30
CA ARG A 275 -12.30 9.77 19.26
C ARG A 275 -12.69 10.42 20.58
N LYS A 276 -13.60 9.82 21.34
CA LYS A 276 -14.05 10.30 22.66
C LYS A 276 -13.06 9.93 23.77
N ASP A 277 -12.20 8.94 23.55
CA ASP A 277 -11.22 8.50 24.54
C ASP A 277 -10.06 9.51 24.67
N THR A 278 -9.94 10.15 25.83
CA THR A 278 -8.93 11.18 26.10
C THR A 278 -7.49 10.66 26.07
N HIS A 279 -7.30 9.36 26.27
CA HIS A 279 -5.99 8.70 26.26
C HIS A 279 -5.54 8.23 24.87
N ILE A 280 -6.41 8.31 23.87
CA ILE A 280 -6.11 7.83 22.53
C ILE A 280 -5.97 9.02 21.57
N ARG A 281 -5.04 8.91 20.63
CA ARG A 281 -4.90 9.81 19.49
C ARG A 281 -5.08 9.00 18.21
N LEU A 282 -5.96 9.49 17.34
CA LEU A 282 -6.17 8.95 16.00
C LEU A 282 -5.33 9.72 15.00
N PHE A 283 -4.75 9.00 14.05
CA PHE A 283 -4.07 9.53 12.89
C PHE A 283 -4.81 9.05 11.64
N SER A 284 -5.32 9.99 10.87
CA SER A 284 -5.94 9.71 9.57
C SER A 284 -4.96 10.12 8.47
N ASN A 285 -4.62 9.18 7.63
CA ASN A 285 -3.68 9.37 6.54
C ASN A 285 -4.28 8.88 5.23
N GLU A 286 -3.81 9.45 4.14
CA GLU A 286 -4.20 9.04 2.82
C GLU A 286 -3.62 7.66 2.46
N LYS A 287 -4.33 6.96 1.59
CA LYS A 287 -3.92 5.66 1.08
C LYS A 287 -3.71 5.70 -0.43
N SER A 288 -2.59 5.20 -0.91
CA SER A 288 -2.39 5.01 -2.36
C SER A 288 -3.19 3.81 -2.84
N ALA A 289 -4.49 3.99 -3.00
CA ALA A 289 -5.43 2.95 -3.36
C ALA A 289 -6.33 3.41 -4.52
N LEU A 290 -6.90 2.44 -5.22
CA LEU A 290 -7.90 2.64 -6.25
C LEU A 290 -8.98 1.58 -6.09
N TYR A 291 -10.18 1.98 -5.73
CA TYR A 291 -11.37 1.14 -5.78
C TYR A 291 -12.20 1.60 -6.99
N PHE A 292 -12.56 0.65 -7.85
CA PHE A 292 -13.08 0.97 -9.18
C PHE A 292 -14.06 -0.07 -9.68
N MET A 293 -14.91 0.37 -10.59
CA MET A 293 -15.75 -0.47 -11.41
C MET A 293 -15.07 -0.68 -12.77
N GLY A 294 -14.98 -1.91 -13.25
CA GLY A 294 -14.41 -2.25 -14.54
C GLY A 294 -15.47 -2.86 -15.45
N PHE A 295 -15.40 -2.53 -16.75
CA PHE A 295 -16.31 -3.02 -17.77
C PHE A 295 -15.60 -4.01 -18.70
N ASN A 296 -16.33 -4.98 -19.25
CA ASN A 296 -15.82 -5.85 -20.30
C ASN A 296 -16.01 -5.21 -21.68
N LEU A 297 -14.96 -4.62 -22.21
CA LEU A 297 -15.00 -3.91 -23.49
C LEU A 297 -14.97 -4.85 -24.71
N ARG A 298 -14.77 -6.15 -24.49
CA ARG A 298 -14.66 -7.15 -25.56
C ARG A 298 -15.99 -7.48 -26.22
N ARG A 299 -17.09 -7.14 -25.55
CA ARG A 299 -18.44 -7.49 -26.03
C ARG A 299 -19.48 -6.39 -25.76
N PRO A 300 -20.48 -6.24 -26.66
CA PRO A 300 -21.64 -5.39 -26.42
C PRO A 300 -22.41 -5.82 -25.15
N PRO A 301 -23.16 -4.91 -24.51
CA PRO A 301 -23.23 -3.48 -24.83
C PRO A 301 -22.12 -2.65 -24.17
N PHE A 302 -21.25 -3.28 -23.33
CA PHE A 302 -20.24 -2.56 -22.54
C PHE A 302 -19.05 -2.05 -23.38
N SER A 303 -18.91 -2.46 -24.65
CA SER A 303 -18.01 -1.86 -25.64
C SER A 303 -18.44 -0.45 -26.04
N ASP A 304 -19.73 -0.08 -25.91
CA ASP A 304 -20.20 1.28 -26.19
C ASP A 304 -19.80 2.27 -25.08
N VAL A 305 -18.96 3.22 -25.41
CA VAL A 305 -18.50 4.25 -24.46
C VAL A 305 -19.64 5.16 -23.97
N ARG A 306 -20.69 5.36 -24.79
CA ARG A 306 -21.85 6.19 -24.43
C ARG A 306 -22.64 5.55 -23.30
N LEU A 307 -22.84 4.22 -23.35
CA LEU A 307 -23.43 3.46 -22.26
C LEU A 307 -22.58 3.61 -20.96
N ARG A 308 -21.26 3.42 -21.05
CA ARG A 308 -20.38 3.57 -19.89
C ARG A 308 -20.40 4.98 -19.31
N ARG A 309 -20.48 6.02 -20.14
CA ARG A 309 -20.63 7.42 -19.71
C ARG A 309 -21.94 7.67 -18.97
N ALA A 310 -23.04 7.14 -19.46
CA ALA A 310 -24.33 7.21 -18.79
C ALA A 310 -24.31 6.49 -17.44
N MET A 311 -23.78 5.26 -17.41
CA MET A 311 -23.60 4.50 -16.17
C MET A 311 -22.69 5.24 -15.17
N ALA A 312 -21.60 5.84 -15.61
CA ALA A 312 -20.71 6.64 -14.78
C ALA A 312 -21.41 7.90 -14.21
N THR A 313 -22.31 8.52 -14.97
CA THR A 313 -23.08 9.70 -14.56
C THR A 313 -24.04 9.38 -13.42
N LEU A 314 -24.62 8.18 -13.39
CA LEU A 314 -25.57 7.75 -12.34
C LEU A 314 -24.89 7.52 -10.97
N ILE A 315 -23.60 7.19 -10.97
CA ILE A 315 -22.92 6.79 -9.74
C ILE A 315 -22.59 7.99 -8.86
N ASP A 316 -23.20 8.03 -7.67
CA ASP A 316 -22.90 9.03 -6.65
C ASP A 316 -21.72 8.61 -5.78
N LYS A 317 -20.53 9.06 -6.14
CA LYS A 317 -19.29 8.78 -5.40
C LYS A 317 -19.28 9.46 -4.02
N LYS A 318 -19.94 10.62 -3.88
CA LYS A 318 -20.07 11.32 -2.59
C LYS A 318 -20.96 10.52 -1.65
N PHE A 319 -22.07 9.97 -2.13
CA PHE A 319 -22.91 9.07 -1.34
C PHE A 319 -22.12 7.85 -0.84
N ILE A 320 -21.34 7.20 -1.72
CA ILE A 320 -20.49 6.07 -1.33
C ILE A 320 -19.54 6.47 -0.21
N THR A 321 -18.84 7.60 -0.34
CA THR A 321 -17.84 8.01 0.65
C THR A 321 -18.45 8.49 1.96
N HIS A 322 -19.58 9.18 1.92
CA HIS A 322 -20.23 9.69 3.13
C HIS A 322 -21.03 8.60 3.86
N ARG A 323 -21.83 7.81 3.13
CA ARG A 323 -22.75 6.85 3.74
C ARG A 323 -22.12 5.46 3.95
N ILE A 324 -21.45 4.92 2.93
CA ILE A 324 -20.86 3.57 3.02
C ILE A 324 -19.52 3.64 3.76
N LEU A 325 -18.63 4.59 3.43
CA LEU A 325 -17.34 4.73 4.09
C LEU A 325 -17.38 5.59 5.37
N GLN A 326 -18.53 6.17 5.73
CA GLN A 326 -18.68 7.01 6.92
C GLN A 326 -17.59 8.11 7.03
N ASN A 327 -17.31 8.79 5.91
CA ASN A 327 -16.25 9.79 5.76
C ASN A 327 -14.81 9.27 5.98
N GLN A 328 -14.61 7.94 5.98
CA GLN A 328 -13.26 7.35 6.05
C GLN A 328 -12.72 7.02 4.66
N GLY A 329 -12.76 8.02 3.79
CA GLY A 329 -12.29 7.92 2.42
C GLY A 329 -12.67 9.14 1.60
N ALA A 330 -12.26 9.15 0.34
CA ALA A 330 -12.55 10.22 -0.60
C ALA A 330 -13.00 9.66 -1.95
N PRO A 331 -13.85 10.39 -2.70
CA PRO A 331 -14.19 10.02 -4.06
C PRO A 331 -12.96 10.09 -4.97
N MET A 332 -12.92 9.27 -6.01
CA MET A 332 -11.84 9.30 -7.00
C MET A 332 -12.37 9.67 -8.38
N TYR A 333 -11.62 10.53 -9.05
CA TYR A 333 -11.95 11.04 -10.39
C TYR A 333 -10.92 10.66 -11.44
N SER A 334 -9.72 10.25 -11.03
CA SER A 334 -8.69 9.71 -11.90
C SER A 334 -8.18 8.36 -11.40
N ILE A 335 -7.56 7.58 -12.28
CA ILE A 335 -6.90 6.30 -11.95
C ILE A 335 -5.69 6.52 -11.03
N VAL A 336 -5.03 7.68 -11.13
CA VAL A 336 -3.94 8.07 -10.23
C VAL A 336 -4.54 8.79 -9.03
N PRO A 337 -4.30 8.31 -7.79
CA PRO A 337 -4.81 8.97 -6.60
C PRO A 337 -4.29 10.40 -6.43
N ALA A 338 -5.16 11.32 -5.95
CA ALA A 338 -4.85 12.75 -5.81
C ALA A 338 -3.66 13.06 -4.89
N GLU A 339 -3.36 12.18 -3.90
CA GLU A 339 -2.20 12.31 -3.02
C GLU A 339 -0.87 12.19 -3.78
N ASN A 340 -0.90 11.55 -4.91
CA ASN A 340 0.26 11.47 -5.81
C ASN A 340 0.32 12.71 -6.70
N ARG A 341 0.27 13.89 -6.05
CA ARG A 341 0.05 15.22 -6.64
C ARG A 341 0.82 15.47 -7.93
N PHE A 342 2.09 15.06 -7.96
CA PHE A 342 2.92 15.27 -9.14
C PHE A 342 2.44 14.49 -10.38
N TRP A 343 1.83 13.33 -10.18
CA TRP A 343 1.41 12.43 -11.25
C TRP A 343 -0.11 12.42 -11.48
N CYS A 344 -0.90 12.97 -10.59
CA CYS A 344 -2.34 13.05 -10.74
C CYS A 344 -2.72 14.17 -11.71
N CYS A 345 -3.45 13.84 -12.76
CA CYS A 345 -4.09 14.79 -13.65
C CYS A 345 -5.48 15.14 -13.08
N GLU A 346 -5.68 16.40 -12.72
CA GLU A 346 -6.98 16.88 -12.23
C GLU A 346 -7.92 17.24 -13.40
N ASP A 347 -7.35 17.62 -14.53
CA ASP A 347 -8.05 17.93 -15.78
C ASP A 347 -8.34 16.63 -16.55
N VAL A 348 -9.27 15.84 -16.02
CA VAL A 348 -9.80 14.62 -16.63
C VAL A 348 -11.33 14.70 -16.73
N PRO A 349 -11.94 14.02 -17.71
CA PRO A 349 -13.41 13.92 -17.77
C PRO A 349 -14.00 13.39 -16.47
N ARG A 350 -15.00 14.11 -15.94
CA ARG A 350 -15.77 13.75 -14.76
C ARG A 350 -17.23 13.50 -15.12
N TYR A 351 -17.85 12.57 -14.42
CA TYR A 351 -19.21 12.14 -14.73
C TYR A 351 -20.08 12.22 -13.48
N GLY A 352 -21.15 12.99 -13.57
CA GLY A 352 -22.16 13.11 -12.53
C GLY A 352 -21.71 13.84 -11.25
N ASP A 353 -20.55 14.51 -11.25
CA ASP A 353 -20.09 15.28 -10.10
C ASP A 353 -21.00 16.49 -9.87
N ASP A 354 -21.27 16.77 -8.58
CA ASP A 354 -22.08 17.89 -8.11
C ASP A 354 -23.51 17.95 -8.65
N LEU A 355 -23.98 16.87 -9.31
CA LEU A 355 -25.35 16.73 -9.75
C LEU A 355 -26.23 16.12 -8.65
N THR A 356 -27.47 16.59 -8.54
CA THR A 356 -28.53 15.91 -7.79
C THR A 356 -28.87 14.57 -8.43
N TRP A 357 -29.62 13.73 -7.74
CA TRP A 357 -30.06 12.45 -8.27
C TRP A 357 -30.89 12.62 -9.57
N GLU A 358 -31.81 13.58 -9.56
CA GLU A 358 -32.68 13.88 -10.70
C GLU A 358 -31.87 14.35 -11.91
N GLU A 359 -30.89 15.21 -11.70
CA GLU A 359 -30.00 15.70 -12.76
C GLU A 359 -29.14 14.57 -13.34
N ARG A 360 -28.66 13.65 -12.50
CA ARG A 360 -27.93 12.45 -12.96
C ARG A 360 -28.79 11.58 -13.86
N VAL A 361 -30.04 11.31 -13.45
CA VAL A 361 -30.98 10.51 -14.25
C VAL A 361 -31.30 11.19 -15.57
N ARG A 362 -31.66 12.50 -15.57
CA ARG A 362 -31.94 13.26 -16.79
C ARG A 362 -30.73 13.30 -17.74
N ARG A 363 -29.52 13.49 -17.19
CA ARG A 363 -28.29 13.52 -18.00
C ARG A 363 -27.97 12.16 -18.60
N ALA A 364 -28.05 11.09 -17.82
CA ALA A 364 -27.83 9.73 -18.29
C ALA A 364 -28.86 9.31 -19.34
N PHE A 365 -30.14 9.63 -19.11
CA PHE A 365 -31.22 9.44 -20.08
C PHE A 365 -30.92 10.13 -21.41
N ARG A 366 -30.54 11.42 -21.39
CA ARG A 366 -30.19 12.18 -22.59
C ARG A 366 -29.02 11.57 -23.35
N ILE A 367 -27.95 11.16 -22.63
CA ILE A 367 -26.79 10.50 -23.27
C ILE A 367 -27.23 9.24 -24.03
N LEU A 368 -28.09 8.44 -23.43
CA LEU A 368 -28.53 7.17 -24.00
C LEU A 368 -29.56 7.36 -25.12
N SER A 369 -30.54 8.25 -24.96
CA SER A 369 -31.50 8.56 -26.02
C SER A 369 -30.80 9.08 -27.29
N ASN A 370 -29.82 10.00 -27.13
CA ASN A 370 -29.02 10.48 -28.26
C ASN A 370 -28.13 9.41 -28.87
N ALA A 371 -27.89 8.31 -28.16
CA ALA A 371 -27.12 7.17 -28.66
C ALA A 371 -27.99 6.06 -29.24
N GLY A 372 -29.32 6.26 -29.35
CA GLY A 372 -30.26 5.31 -29.94
C GLY A 372 -30.80 4.25 -28.96
N TYR A 373 -30.53 4.38 -27.67
CA TYR A 373 -31.17 3.54 -26.63
C TYR A 373 -32.60 4.00 -26.40
N SER A 374 -33.53 3.09 -26.09
CA SER A 374 -34.94 3.37 -25.89
C SER A 374 -35.50 2.57 -24.70
N TRP A 375 -36.74 2.88 -24.33
CA TRP A 375 -37.46 2.25 -23.20
C TRP A 375 -38.91 1.99 -23.57
N ASP A 376 -39.49 0.98 -23.01
CA ASP A 376 -40.95 0.82 -23.02
C ASP A 376 -41.61 1.90 -22.14
N VAL A 377 -41.00 2.13 -20.93
CA VAL A 377 -41.34 3.24 -20.05
C VAL A 377 -40.08 4.02 -19.72
N PRO A 378 -39.88 5.23 -20.27
CA PRO A 378 -38.66 6.01 -20.06
C PRO A 378 -38.56 6.55 -18.62
N PRO A 379 -37.34 6.75 -18.08
CA PRO A 379 -37.11 7.26 -16.72
C PRO A 379 -37.50 8.75 -16.53
N VAL A 380 -37.69 9.47 -17.62
CA VAL A 380 -38.11 10.88 -17.63
C VAL A 380 -39.37 10.97 -18.45
N GLY A 381 -40.45 11.44 -17.81
CA GLY A 381 -41.74 11.65 -18.47
C GLY A 381 -41.74 12.87 -19.39
N GLU A 382 -42.81 13.05 -20.19
CA GLU A 382 -43.01 14.23 -21.00
C GLU A 382 -43.13 15.53 -20.14
N ASP A 383 -43.62 15.36 -18.91
CA ASP A 383 -43.69 16.41 -17.90
C ASP A 383 -42.33 16.73 -17.22
N GLY A 384 -41.25 16.06 -17.65
CA GLY A 384 -39.91 16.20 -17.09
C GLY A 384 -39.71 15.54 -15.72
N ARG A 385 -40.73 14.87 -15.17
CA ARG A 385 -40.63 14.16 -13.89
C ARG A 385 -39.93 12.81 -14.04
N ILE A 386 -39.17 12.44 -12.99
CA ILE A 386 -38.52 11.13 -12.92
C ILE A 386 -39.54 10.10 -12.46
N ARG A 387 -39.54 8.95 -13.12
CA ARG A 387 -40.40 7.82 -12.82
C ARG A 387 -39.65 6.48 -12.97
N PRO A 388 -40.15 5.38 -12.40
CA PRO A 388 -39.59 4.06 -12.64
C PRO A 388 -39.57 3.72 -14.13
N ALA A 389 -38.40 3.33 -14.63
CA ALA A 389 -38.18 2.96 -16.02
C ALA A 389 -38.28 1.45 -16.22
N SER A 390 -38.71 1.02 -17.41
CA SER A 390 -38.73 -0.40 -17.79
C SER A 390 -38.52 -0.60 -19.29
N GLY A 391 -38.20 -1.84 -19.68
CA GLY A 391 -38.03 -2.19 -21.08
C GLY A 391 -36.85 -1.51 -21.74
N PHE A 392 -35.70 -1.42 -21.07
CA PHE A 392 -34.49 -0.78 -21.61
C PHE A 392 -33.95 -1.54 -22.82
N ARG A 393 -33.89 -0.88 -23.97
CA ARG A 393 -33.48 -1.45 -25.25
C ARG A 393 -32.18 -0.85 -25.76
N LEU A 394 -31.41 -1.71 -26.41
CA LEU A 394 -30.18 -1.36 -27.10
C LEU A 394 -30.48 -0.61 -28.42
N PRO A 395 -29.51 0.05 -29.07
CA PRO A 395 -29.70 0.76 -30.32
C PRO A 395 -30.20 -0.11 -31.51
N ASP A 396 -30.03 -1.44 -31.44
CA ASP A 396 -30.57 -2.40 -32.40
C ASP A 396 -32.04 -2.81 -32.09
N GLY A 397 -32.68 -2.17 -31.10
CA GLY A 397 -34.06 -2.41 -30.69
C GLY A 397 -34.24 -3.60 -29.74
N LYS A 398 -33.22 -4.44 -29.51
CA LYS A 398 -33.32 -5.59 -28.62
C LYS A 398 -33.39 -5.17 -27.16
N LEU A 399 -34.20 -5.86 -26.40
CA LEU A 399 -34.23 -5.71 -24.96
C LEU A 399 -32.86 -6.04 -24.35
N MET A 400 -32.35 -5.18 -23.48
CA MET A 400 -31.07 -5.46 -22.81
C MET A 400 -31.18 -6.68 -21.92
N ALA A 401 -30.33 -7.68 -22.14
CA ALA A 401 -30.25 -8.86 -21.29
C ALA A 401 -29.77 -8.50 -19.88
N ARG A 402 -30.20 -9.29 -18.90
CA ARG A 402 -29.73 -9.16 -17.51
C ARG A 402 -28.21 -9.29 -17.47
N PHE A 403 -27.55 -8.35 -16.80
CA PHE A 403 -26.11 -8.35 -16.62
C PHE A 403 -25.69 -8.34 -15.14
N THR A 404 -24.49 -8.81 -14.88
CA THR A 404 -23.96 -8.94 -13.51
C THR A 404 -22.94 -7.87 -13.16
N ILE A 405 -23.00 -7.36 -11.93
CA ILE A 405 -21.96 -6.58 -11.28
C ILE A 405 -21.26 -7.50 -10.27
N LEU A 406 -20.13 -8.06 -10.65
CA LEU A 406 -19.38 -8.98 -9.80
C LEU A 406 -18.70 -8.23 -8.65
N THR A 407 -18.89 -8.66 -7.41
CA THR A 407 -18.25 -8.09 -6.22
C THR A 407 -17.63 -9.20 -5.36
N PRO A 408 -16.64 -8.91 -4.50
CA PRO A 408 -16.32 -9.83 -3.40
C PRO A 408 -17.47 -9.88 -2.40
N PRO A 409 -17.55 -10.95 -1.60
CA PRO A 409 -18.62 -11.08 -0.60
C PRO A 409 -18.38 -10.16 0.59
N ALA A 410 -19.44 -9.91 1.37
CA ALA A 410 -19.42 -8.91 2.44
C ALA A 410 -18.49 -9.27 3.62
N ASP A 411 -18.29 -10.55 3.90
CA ASP A 411 -17.32 -11.03 4.90
C ASP A 411 -15.86 -10.77 4.52
N TYR A 412 -15.57 -10.70 3.20
CA TYR A 412 -14.24 -10.36 2.69
C TYR A 412 -14.04 -8.85 2.56
N ASP A 413 -15.01 -8.12 1.99
CA ASP A 413 -14.96 -6.66 1.82
C ASP A 413 -16.38 -6.07 1.78
N PRO A 414 -16.93 -5.70 2.94
CA PRO A 414 -18.29 -5.18 3.05
C PRO A 414 -18.50 -3.89 2.25
N LEU A 415 -17.47 -3.04 2.15
CA LEU A 415 -17.59 -1.76 1.45
C LEU A 415 -17.82 -1.95 -0.05
N ARG A 416 -17.11 -2.89 -0.69
CA ARG A 416 -17.30 -3.20 -2.10
C ARG A 416 -18.62 -3.91 -2.36
N ALA A 417 -19.02 -4.83 -1.48
CA ALA A 417 -20.30 -5.50 -1.59
C ALA A 417 -21.48 -4.51 -1.52
N MET A 418 -21.47 -3.61 -0.53
CA MET A 418 -22.48 -2.56 -0.36
C MET A 418 -22.48 -1.57 -1.54
N SER A 419 -21.30 -1.18 -2.03
CA SER A 419 -21.19 -0.32 -3.21
C SER A 419 -21.82 -0.98 -4.43
N GLY A 420 -21.63 -2.28 -4.63
CA GLY A 420 -22.24 -3.02 -5.74
C GLY A 420 -23.76 -3.06 -5.68
N MET A 421 -24.32 -3.26 -4.50
CA MET A 421 -25.77 -3.24 -4.28
C MET A 421 -26.36 -1.85 -4.55
N MET A 422 -25.66 -0.79 -4.13
CA MET A 422 -26.14 0.57 -4.36
C MET A 422 -26.07 0.95 -5.84
N ILE A 423 -24.98 0.60 -6.52
CA ILE A 423 -24.81 0.82 -7.96
C ILE A 423 -25.88 0.04 -8.76
N GLN A 424 -26.23 -1.17 -8.35
CA GLN A 424 -27.34 -1.90 -8.93
C GLN A 424 -28.64 -1.09 -8.89
N GLN A 425 -28.96 -0.48 -7.73
CA GLN A 425 -30.18 0.32 -7.60
C GLN A 425 -30.17 1.54 -8.53
N TRP A 426 -29.05 2.24 -8.62
CA TRP A 426 -28.93 3.38 -9.51
C TRP A 426 -29.11 2.98 -11.00
N PHE A 427 -28.56 1.86 -11.43
CA PHE A 427 -28.74 1.37 -12.81
C PHE A 427 -30.20 0.93 -13.07
N ARG A 428 -30.84 0.28 -12.10
CA ARG A 428 -32.25 -0.13 -12.20
C ARG A 428 -33.20 1.07 -12.29
N ALA A 429 -32.87 2.18 -11.66
CA ALA A 429 -33.68 3.40 -11.79
C ALA A 429 -33.74 3.94 -13.23
N LEU A 430 -32.73 3.60 -14.05
CA LEU A 430 -32.72 3.89 -15.48
C LEU A 430 -33.30 2.76 -16.35
N GLY A 431 -33.91 1.73 -15.74
CA GLY A 431 -34.47 0.56 -16.42
C GLY A 431 -33.47 -0.52 -16.81
N MET A 432 -32.17 -0.35 -16.48
CA MET A 432 -31.16 -1.35 -16.80
C MET A 432 -31.29 -2.60 -15.92
N PRO A 433 -31.27 -3.83 -16.48
CA PRO A 433 -31.49 -5.08 -15.72
C PRO A 433 -30.21 -5.53 -14.99
N ALA A 434 -29.64 -4.65 -14.14
CA ALA A 434 -28.43 -4.89 -13.36
C ALA A 434 -28.68 -5.82 -12.16
N PHE A 435 -27.69 -6.68 -11.84
CA PHE A 435 -27.71 -7.57 -10.71
C PHE A 435 -26.33 -7.68 -10.01
N ALA A 436 -26.23 -7.20 -8.78
CA ALA A 436 -25.01 -7.34 -7.98
C ALA A 436 -24.86 -8.81 -7.53
N ARG A 437 -23.75 -9.42 -7.88
CA ARG A 437 -23.44 -10.82 -7.60
C ARG A 437 -22.16 -10.95 -6.77
N PRO A 438 -22.28 -11.08 -5.44
CA PRO A 438 -21.14 -11.43 -4.60
C PRO A 438 -20.61 -12.83 -4.92
N MET A 439 -19.29 -13.01 -4.91
CA MET A 439 -18.66 -14.31 -5.10
C MET A 439 -17.30 -14.40 -4.42
N ALA A 440 -16.89 -15.61 -4.04
CA ALA A 440 -15.60 -15.86 -3.40
C ALA A 440 -14.45 -15.21 -4.19
N PHE A 441 -13.56 -14.50 -3.50
CA PHE A 441 -12.55 -13.63 -4.14
C PHE A 441 -11.64 -14.36 -5.14
N GLY A 442 -11.27 -15.61 -4.86
CA GLY A 442 -10.48 -16.43 -5.78
C GLY A 442 -11.22 -16.74 -7.09
N ALA A 443 -12.50 -17.11 -7.00
CA ALA A 443 -13.37 -17.36 -8.16
C ALA A 443 -13.60 -16.08 -8.96
N LEU A 444 -13.86 -14.95 -8.28
CA LEU A 444 -14.00 -13.62 -8.88
C LEU A 444 -12.77 -13.27 -9.73
N LEU A 445 -11.57 -13.40 -9.17
CA LEU A 445 -10.34 -13.12 -9.90
C LEU A 445 -10.12 -14.07 -11.08
N ASN A 446 -10.47 -15.35 -10.96
CA ASN A 446 -10.36 -16.29 -12.05
C ASN A 446 -11.31 -15.94 -13.20
N GLN A 447 -12.56 -15.62 -12.89
CA GLN A 447 -13.59 -15.23 -13.88
C GLN A 447 -13.18 -13.95 -14.62
N ILE A 448 -12.68 -12.92 -13.91
CA ILE A 448 -12.28 -11.65 -14.51
C ILE A 448 -10.96 -11.76 -15.29
N LYS A 449 -9.91 -12.35 -14.66
CA LYS A 449 -8.54 -12.29 -15.19
C LYS A 449 -8.17 -13.45 -16.09
N SER A 450 -8.74 -14.63 -15.88
CA SER A 450 -8.35 -15.84 -16.64
C SER A 450 -9.37 -16.17 -17.70
N ALA A 451 -10.64 -16.22 -17.35
CA ALA A 451 -11.73 -16.55 -18.26
C ALA A 451 -12.22 -15.36 -19.09
N HIS A 452 -12.05 -14.11 -18.61
CA HIS A 452 -12.61 -12.88 -19.18
C HIS A 452 -14.15 -12.97 -19.36
N ASP A 453 -14.81 -13.76 -18.53
CA ASP A 453 -16.24 -14.01 -18.57
C ASP A 453 -16.96 -13.20 -17.49
N PHE A 454 -17.28 -11.96 -17.80
CA PHE A 454 -17.96 -11.02 -16.92
C PHE A 454 -18.58 -9.88 -17.74
N ASP A 455 -19.50 -9.15 -17.14
CA ASP A 455 -20.09 -7.92 -17.69
C ASP A 455 -19.42 -6.70 -17.05
N VAL A 456 -19.61 -6.57 -15.74
CA VAL A 456 -19.08 -5.49 -14.91
C VAL A 456 -18.54 -6.09 -13.61
N PHE A 457 -17.51 -5.48 -13.03
CA PHE A 457 -17.00 -5.89 -11.73
C PHE A 457 -16.57 -4.70 -10.86
N ILE A 458 -16.55 -4.88 -9.54
CA ILE A 458 -15.97 -3.94 -8.59
C ILE A 458 -14.77 -4.59 -7.92
N LEU A 459 -13.59 -4.01 -8.13
CA LEU A 459 -12.34 -4.42 -7.50
C LEU A 459 -11.64 -3.27 -6.80
N GLY A 460 -10.56 -3.59 -6.09
CA GLY A 460 -9.71 -2.59 -5.43
C GLY A 460 -8.24 -2.99 -5.43
N TYR A 461 -7.39 -2.01 -5.68
CA TYR A 461 -5.96 -2.07 -5.44
C TYR A 461 -5.66 -1.29 -4.16
N GLY A 462 -5.49 -1.99 -3.04
CA GLY A 462 -5.28 -1.38 -1.73
C GLY A 462 -3.88 -0.79 -1.49
N ASN A 463 -2.97 -0.92 -2.44
CA ASN A 463 -1.60 -0.41 -2.35
C ASN A 463 -1.02 -0.23 -3.75
N LEU A 464 -1.32 0.89 -4.38
CA LEU A 464 -0.75 1.27 -5.67
C LEU A 464 0.68 1.79 -5.49
N SER A 465 1.50 1.54 -6.51
CA SER A 465 2.81 2.19 -6.59
C SER A 465 2.65 3.70 -6.75
N LEU A 466 3.46 4.49 -6.05
CA LEU A 466 3.52 5.93 -6.28
C LEU A 466 4.20 6.29 -7.64
N ASP A 467 4.81 5.33 -8.32
CA ASP A 467 5.18 5.47 -9.73
C ASP A 467 4.01 5.01 -10.59
N PRO A 468 3.49 5.84 -11.51
CA PRO A 468 2.27 5.58 -12.25
C PRO A 468 2.43 4.61 -13.43
N ASP A 469 3.53 3.87 -13.55
CA ASP A 469 3.69 2.82 -14.59
C ASP A 469 2.56 1.75 -14.53
N PHE A 470 1.78 1.73 -13.45
CA PHE A 470 0.60 0.85 -13.36
C PHE A 470 -0.48 1.20 -14.41
N LEU A 471 -0.59 2.45 -14.87
CA LEU A 471 -1.48 2.82 -15.99
C LEU A 471 -1.17 1.95 -17.22
N ARG A 472 0.11 1.89 -17.61
CA ARG A 472 0.56 1.00 -18.68
C ARG A 472 0.30 -0.47 -18.37
N VAL A 473 0.47 -0.88 -17.13
CA VAL A 473 0.24 -2.28 -16.74
C VAL A 473 -1.24 -2.65 -16.90
N PHE A 474 -2.16 -1.76 -16.54
CA PHE A 474 -3.60 -2.03 -16.52
C PHE A 474 -4.27 -1.87 -17.90
N PHE A 475 -3.75 -1.02 -18.78
CA PHE A 475 -4.46 -0.63 -19.99
C PHE A 475 -3.70 -0.90 -21.31
N TYR A 476 -2.43 -1.34 -21.27
CA TYR A 476 -1.68 -1.67 -22.47
C TYR A 476 -2.27 -2.91 -23.15
N SER A 477 -2.55 -2.82 -24.46
CA SER A 477 -3.24 -3.88 -25.20
C SER A 477 -2.56 -5.25 -25.10
N LYS A 478 -1.22 -5.32 -25.11
CA LYS A 478 -0.47 -6.58 -24.93
C LYS A 478 -0.66 -7.26 -23.58
N ASN A 479 -1.28 -6.58 -22.60
CA ASN A 479 -1.62 -7.14 -21.30
C ASN A 479 -3.05 -7.71 -21.26
N ASP A 480 -3.81 -7.60 -22.35
CA ASP A 480 -5.09 -8.28 -22.58
C ASP A 480 -4.81 -9.74 -22.98
N LYS A 481 -4.69 -10.57 -21.99
CA LYS A 481 -4.47 -12.02 -22.11
C LYS A 481 -4.84 -12.72 -20.81
N PRO A 482 -5.11 -14.02 -20.83
CA PRO A 482 -5.38 -14.80 -19.60
C PRO A 482 -4.34 -14.54 -18.52
N ARG A 483 -4.79 -14.22 -17.30
CA ARG A 483 -3.99 -13.80 -16.15
C ARG A 483 -3.25 -12.47 -16.33
N GLY A 484 -3.51 -11.72 -17.42
CA GLY A 484 -2.99 -10.39 -17.68
C GLY A 484 -3.58 -9.34 -16.73
N TRP A 485 -3.11 -8.11 -16.88
CA TRP A 485 -3.55 -6.99 -16.03
C TRP A 485 -4.53 -6.05 -16.72
N ASN A 486 -4.67 -6.12 -18.06
CA ASN A 486 -5.69 -5.42 -18.79
C ASN A 486 -6.99 -6.25 -18.72
N MET A 487 -7.66 -6.16 -17.58
CA MET A 487 -8.84 -6.99 -17.32
C MET A 487 -10.05 -6.59 -18.17
N SER A 488 -10.17 -5.30 -18.51
CA SER A 488 -11.28 -4.80 -19.33
C SER A 488 -11.19 -5.14 -20.82
N GLY A 489 -10.02 -5.55 -21.32
CA GLY A 489 -9.82 -5.69 -22.77
C GLY A 489 -9.77 -4.33 -23.48
N TYR A 490 -9.14 -3.34 -22.85
CA TYR A 490 -8.97 -2.02 -23.45
C TYR A 490 -7.92 -2.04 -24.56
N HIS A 491 -8.30 -1.59 -25.74
CA HIS A 491 -7.45 -1.50 -26.92
C HIS A 491 -7.53 -0.08 -27.50
N ASN A 492 -6.42 0.65 -27.42
CA ASN A 492 -6.27 1.98 -27.99
C ASN A 492 -4.81 2.14 -28.45
N PRO A 493 -4.53 2.21 -29.77
CA PRO A 493 -3.18 2.31 -30.30
C PRO A 493 -2.42 3.56 -29.83
N ASP A 494 -3.11 4.70 -29.69
CA ASP A 494 -2.49 5.92 -29.18
C ASP A 494 -2.10 5.80 -27.71
N PHE A 495 -2.97 5.21 -26.90
CA PHE A 495 -2.62 4.88 -25.51
C PHE A 495 -1.38 3.98 -25.46
N ASP A 496 -1.32 2.95 -26.28
CA ASP A 496 -0.19 2.03 -26.32
C ASP A 496 1.12 2.72 -26.71
N ARG A 497 1.06 3.63 -27.68
CA ARG A 497 2.20 4.45 -28.11
C ARG A 497 2.71 5.34 -26.97
N ILE A 498 1.82 6.07 -26.31
CA ILE A 498 2.14 6.96 -25.19
C ILE A 498 2.65 6.16 -23.99
N ALA A 499 2.02 5.05 -23.67
CA ALA A 499 2.41 4.17 -22.58
C ALA A 499 3.82 3.58 -22.76
N LYS A 500 4.21 3.27 -24.00
CA LYS A 500 5.57 2.85 -24.33
C LYS A 500 6.56 4.01 -24.18
N ALA A 501 6.23 5.19 -24.69
CA ALA A 501 7.06 6.40 -24.59
C ALA A 501 7.29 6.81 -23.12
N SER A 502 6.25 6.81 -22.29
CA SER A 502 6.32 7.20 -20.86
C SER A 502 7.33 6.37 -20.06
N ARG A 503 7.57 5.14 -20.47
CA ARG A 503 8.53 4.25 -19.81
C ARG A 503 9.98 4.60 -20.11
N SER A 504 10.24 5.22 -21.25
CA SER A 504 11.57 5.60 -21.73
C SER A 504 11.88 7.08 -21.50
N ALA A 505 10.89 7.90 -21.18
CA ALA A 505 11.06 9.31 -20.90
C ALA A 505 11.84 9.51 -19.58
N MET A 506 13.07 9.96 -19.71
CA MET A 506 14.00 10.13 -18.57
C MET A 506 13.77 11.46 -17.86
N ASN A 507 13.39 12.52 -18.58
CA ASN A 507 12.96 13.77 -17.99
C ASN A 507 11.64 13.56 -17.25
N ARG A 508 11.56 14.03 -16.02
CA ARG A 508 10.41 13.78 -15.15
C ARG A 508 9.17 14.56 -15.59
N GLU A 509 9.36 15.80 -16.07
CA GLU A 509 8.24 16.64 -16.54
C GLU A 509 7.69 16.14 -17.88
N ASP A 510 8.55 15.74 -18.81
CA ASP A 510 8.09 15.15 -20.08
C ASP A 510 7.35 13.84 -19.83
N ARG A 511 7.82 13.02 -18.89
CA ARG A 511 7.11 11.82 -18.48
C ARG A 511 5.76 12.15 -17.84
N ARG A 512 5.68 13.25 -17.08
CA ARG A 512 4.43 13.73 -16.47
C ARG A 512 3.38 14.06 -17.54
N LYS A 513 3.76 14.76 -18.58
CA LYS A 513 2.86 15.09 -19.71
C LYS A 513 2.26 13.81 -20.31
N LEU A 514 3.09 12.82 -20.60
CA LEU A 514 2.63 11.52 -21.14
C LEU A 514 1.71 10.77 -20.16
N ILE A 515 2.00 10.83 -18.86
CA ILE A 515 1.16 10.23 -17.83
C ILE A 515 -0.19 10.96 -17.71
N PHE A 516 -0.22 12.26 -17.91
CA PHE A 516 -1.46 13.04 -17.92
C PHE A 516 -2.33 12.68 -19.12
N GLU A 517 -1.75 12.58 -20.33
CA GLU A 517 -2.46 12.13 -21.51
C GLU A 517 -3.04 10.73 -21.34
N MET A 518 -2.28 9.78 -20.76
CA MET A 518 -2.79 8.45 -20.47
C MET A 518 -4.01 8.48 -19.53
N GLN A 519 -4.02 9.36 -18.52
CA GLN A 519 -5.15 9.52 -17.60
C GLN A 519 -6.37 10.10 -18.32
N LYS A 520 -6.19 11.13 -19.14
CA LYS A 520 -7.28 11.75 -19.93
C LYS A 520 -7.94 10.71 -20.85
N MET A 521 -7.15 9.94 -21.58
CA MET A 521 -7.65 8.89 -22.48
C MET A 521 -8.45 7.82 -21.72
N VAL A 522 -7.88 7.30 -20.63
CA VAL A 522 -8.57 6.27 -19.83
C VAL A 522 -9.86 6.80 -19.22
N MET A 523 -9.89 8.06 -18.77
CA MET A 523 -11.11 8.64 -18.21
C MET A 523 -12.14 9.02 -19.28
N ALA A 524 -11.74 9.30 -20.51
CA ALA A 524 -12.64 9.52 -21.64
C ALA A 524 -13.31 8.22 -22.12
N ASP A 525 -12.53 7.12 -22.13
CA ASP A 525 -12.96 5.81 -22.64
C ASP A 525 -13.58 4.91 -21.55
N ILE A 526 -13.31 5.18 -20.29
CA ILE A 526 -13.85 4.51 -19.08
C ILE A 526 -13.74 2.97 -19.14
N PRO A 527 -12.56 2.38 -19.38
CA PRO A 527 -12.40 0.94 -19.17
C PRO A 527 -12.50 0.57 -17.68
N TYR A 528 -12.02 1.47 -16.81
CA TYR A 528 -12.24 1.49 -15.38
C TYR A 528 -12.83 2.84 -14.97
N LEU A 529 -13.86 2.80 -14.16
CA LEU A 529 -14.41 3.97 -13.48
C LEU A 529 -13.89 4.00 -12.04
N PRO A 530 -13.02 4.94 -11.67
CA PRO A 530 -12.63 5.15 -10.27
C PRO A 530 -13.85 5.50 -9.43
N LEU A 531 -14.00 4.86 -8.27
CA LEU A 531 -15.11 5.09 -7.35
C LEU A 531 -14.65 5.88 -6.13
N TYR A 532 -13.79 5.28 -5.34
CA TYR A 532 -13.31 5.84 -4.08
C TYR A 532 -11.95 5.26 -3.67
N LYS A 533 -11.34 5.88 -2.68
CA LYS A 533 -10.21 5.36 -1.91
C LYS A 533 -10.53 5.47 -0.42
N PRO A 534 -10.28 4.44 0.38
CA PRO A 534 -10.40 4.53 1.83
C PRO A 534 -9.19 5.25 2.43
N SER A 535 -9.35 5.88 3.60
CA SER A 535 -8.27 6.39 4.43
C SER A 535 -7.64 5.28 5.28
N VAL A 536 -6.43 5.53 5.77
CA VAL A 536 -5.78 4.71 6.81
C VAL A 536 -5.93 5.46 8.13
N VAL A 537 -6.72 4.91 9.04
CA VAL A 537 -6.88 5.46 10.39
C VAL A 537 -6.18 4.52 11.37
N GLU A 538 -5.16 5.02 12.04
CA GLU A 538 -4.38 4.27 13.04
C GLU A 538 -4.49 4.96 14.41
N ALA A 539 -4.41 4.20 15.48
CA ALA A 539 -4.56 4.69 16.85
C ALA A 539 -3.30 4.48 17.66
N VAL A 540 -2.94 5.48 18.46
CA VAL A 540 -1.86 5.40 19.46
C VAL A 540 -2.34 5.86 20.83
N ARG A 541 -1.74 5.32 21.88
CA ARG A 541 -1.94 5.81 23.23
C ARG A 541 -1.12 7.07 23.48
N LYS A 542 -1.76 8.10 24.02
CA LYS A 542 -1.10 9.36 24.39
C LYS A 542 -0.22 9.21 25.62
N GLY A 543 0.73 10.11 25.78
CA GLY A 543 1.48 10.35 27.02
C GLY A 543 2.68 9.41 27.24
N ARG A 544 2.90 8.39 26.41
CA ARG A 544 4.05 7.49 26.53
C ARG A 544 5.10 7.70 25.45
N PHE A 545 4.66 7.90 24.21
CA PHE A 545 5.54 8.11 23.07
C PHE A 545 5.08 9.30 22.22
N THR A 546 6.06 9.97 21.60
CA THR A 546 5.88 11.08 20.66
C THR A 546 6.79 10.90 19.46
N GLY A 547 6.67 11.77 18.43
CA GLY A 547 7.52 11.70 17.23
C GLY A 547 6.93 10.84 16.10
N TRP A 548 5.61 10.63 16.11
CA TRP A 548 4.91 9.94 15.02
C TRP A 548 4.96 10.76 13.73
N VAL A 549 5.32 10.12 12.62
CA VAL A 549 5.46 10.75 11.31
C VAL A 549 4.30 10.35 10.41
N ASN A 550 3.47 11.34 10.07
CA ASN A 550 2.42 11.16 9.08
C ASN A 550 3.03 10.90 7.70
N MET A 551 2.53 9.88 7.03
CA MET A 551 2.89 9.55 5.67
C MET A 551 1.70 8.90 4.98
N ILE A 552 1.67 8.91 3.65
CA ILE A 552 0.77 8.05 2.90
C ILE A 552 0.94 6.59 3.36
N GLU A 553 -0.16 5.85 3.52
CA GLU A 553 -0.23 4.51 4.11
C GLU A 553 -0.09 4.46 5.65
N GLY A 554 -0.08 5.59 6.35
CA GLY A 554 -0.19 5.68 7.80
C GLY A 554 1.09 6.04 8.56
N ILE A 555 0.96 6.14 9.87
CA ILE A 555 2.08 6.44 10.78
C ILE A 555 2.99 5.22 11.06
N GLY A 556 2.53 4.01 10.76
CA GLY A 556 3.34 2.79 10.88
C GLY A 556 4.36 2.67 9.74
N ASN A 557 5.33 3.57 9.69
CA ASN A 557 6.35 3.66 8.66
C ASN A 557 7.76 3.77 9.27
N ILE A 558 8.80 3.61 8.46
CA ILE A 558 10.20 3.59 8.94
C ILE A 558 10.60 4.92 9.59
N TRP A 559 10.09 6.05 9.10
CA TRP A 559 10.38 7.36 9.68
C TRP A 559 9.85 7.47 11.11
N SER A 560 8.59 7.06 11.35
CA SER A 560 8.04 6.99 12.71
C SER A 560 8.90 6.12 13.62
N PHE A 561 9.25 4.91 13.21
CA PHE A 561 10.03 4.01 14.05
C PHE A 561 11.48 4.48 14.29
N CYS A 562 11.99 5.36 13.43
CA CYS A 562 13.27 6.05 13.67
C CYS A 562 13.14 7.32 14.52
N GLU A 563 11.96 7.93 14.62
CA GLU A 563 11.76 9.22 15.32
C GLU A 563 10.96 9.12 16.61
N VAL A 564 10.18 8.04 16.78
CA VAL A 564 9.41 7.80 18.00
C VAL A 564 10.33 7.68 19.20
N ARG A 565 10.02 8.48 20.24
CA ARG A 565 10.78 8.57 21.49
C ARG A 565 9.85 8.62 22.70
N PRO A 566 10.27 8.11 23.85
CA PRO A 566 9.55 8.29 25.10
C PRO A 566 9.32 9.79 25.38
N VAL A 567 8.17 10.10 25.97
CA VAL A 567 7.89 11.46 26.46
C VAL A 567 8.73 11.71 27.70
N ALA A 568 9.54 12.75 27.70
CA ALA A 568 10.35 13.13 28.86
C ALA A 568 9.47 13.47 30.07
N GLY A 569 9.82 12.98 31.27
CA GLY A 569 9.24 13.41 32.54
C GLY A 569 8.07 12.59 33.10
N ARG A 570 7.73 11.40 32.53
CA ARG A 570 6.82 10.46 33.19
C ARG A 570 7.54 9.17 33.58
N SER A 571 7.93 9.06 34.87
CA SER A 571 7.94 7.75 35.53
C SER A 571 6.57 7.10 35.34
N PRO A 572 6.48 5.79 35.08
CA PRO A 572 5.20 5.14 34.90
C PRO A 572 4.39 5.30 36.18
N ALA A 573 3.19 5.88 36.03
CA ALA A 573 2.20 5.85 37.09
C ALA A 573 1.97 4.38 37.45
N THR A 574 2.16 4.06 38.72
CA THR A 574 1.76 2.83 39.37
C THR A 574 0.29 2.58 39.06
N SER A 575 -0.02 1.60 38.21
CA SER A 575 -1.37 1.03 38.15
C SER A 575 -1.55 0.18 39.40
N GLN A 576 -2.42 0.61 40.28
CA GLN A 576 -3.06 -0.23 41.29
C GLN A 576 -3.91 -1.32 40.60
#